data_08d0b935fb67c627ff823289ac60a5b3
#
_entry.id   08d0b935fb67c627ff823289ac60a5b3
#
_cell.length_a   1.000
_cell.length_b   1.000
_cell.length_c   1.000
_cell.angle_alpha   90.00
_cell.angle_beta   90.00
_cell.angle_gamma   90.00
#
_symmetry.space_group_name_H-M   'P 1'
#
loop_
_entity.id
_entity.type
_entity.pdbx_description
1 polymer ?
#
loop_
_entity_poly.entity_id
_entity_poly.type
_entity_poly.pdbx_seq_one_letter_code
_entity_poly.pdbx_strand_id
1 'polypeptide(L)'
;MILVQNCRMIDPASQTDSLRDILIGEDRITKIAEAGTIDPAQVTKEKEDELRILNADGLIAAPGLVDTHVHFRDPGAEYKEDILTGAVSAAAGGVTSVVLMANTNPHVDQEETLSYVLEKGAKTGIHVYTCANVTMAVSYTHLRAHETDQYL
;
A
#
# COMPACT_ATOMS: atom_id res chain seq x y z
N MET A 1 -1.81 -19.31 -0.22
CA MET A 1 -2.27 -18.78 1.09
C MET A 1 -1.09 -18.53 2.01
N ILE A 2 -1.20 -17.61 2.99
CA ILE A 2 -0.16 -17.35 4.01
C ILE A 2 -0.79 -17.48 5.39
N LEU A 3 -0.17 -18.24 6.27
CA LEU A 3 -0.52 -18.32 7.68
C LEU A 3 0.60 -17.68 8.51
N VAL A 4 0.29 -16.54 9.14
CA VAL A 4 1.18 -15.88 10.12
C VAL A 4 0.81 -16.40 11.50
N GLN A 5 1.74 -17.06 12.17
CA GLN A 5 1.51 -17.67 13.47
C GLN A 5 2.23 -16.92 14.59
N ASN A 6 1.58 -16.85 15.75
CA ASN A 6 2.14 -16.34 17.01
C ASN A 6 2.56 -14.86 16.98
N CYS A 7 2.00 -14.02 16.08
CA CYS A 7 2.31 -12.60 16.08
C CYS A 7 1.58 -11.85 17.21
N ARG A 8 2.22 -10.81 17.77
CA ARG A 8 1.49 -9.81 18.55
C ARG A 8 0.73 -8.91 17.58
N MET A 9 -0.58 -9.14 17.46
CA MET A 9 -1.44 -8.30 16.62
C MET A 9 -1.81 -7.03 17.39
N ILE A 10 -1.51 -5.87 16.77
CA ILE A 10 -1.92 -4.55 17.27
C ILE A 10 -2.83 -3.93 16.20
N ASP A 11 -4.11 -3.83 16.52
CA ASP A 11 -5.10 -3.20 15.65
C ASP A 11 -5.89 -2.13 16.43
N PRO A 12 -5.62 -0.84 16.18
CA PRO A 12 -6.32 0.26 16.85
C PRO A 12 -7.83 0.29 16.56
N ALA A 13 -8.24 -0.15 15.37
CA ALA A 13 -9.66 -0.11 14.98
C ALA A 13 -10.50 -1.10 15.79
N SER A 14 -10.00 -2.29 16.04
CA SER A 14 -10.65 -3.30 16.88
C SER A 14 -10.22 -3.23 18.36
N GLN A 15 -9.32 -2.31 18.71
CA GLN A 15 -8.71 -2.21 20.05
C GLN A 15 -8.02 -3.51 20.48
N THR A 16 -7.45 -4.25 19.54
CA THR A 16 -6.77 -5.52 19.80
C THR A 16 -5.28 -5.29 20.03
N ASP A 17 -4.75 -5.84 21.13
CA ASP A 17 -3.32 -5.99 21.40
C ASP A 17 -3.13 -7.36 22.09
N SER A 18 -2.89 -8.39 21.29
CA SER A 18 -2.77 -9.76 21.79
C SER A 18 -2.10 -10.69 20.79
N LEU A 19 -1.67 -11.85 21.25
CA LEU A 19 -1.09 -12.87 20.37
C LEU A 19 -2.17 -13.51 19.50
N ARG A 20 -1.94 -13.55 18.20
CA ARG A 20 -2.87 -14.03 17.19
C ARG A 20 -2.19 -14.86 16.12
N ASP A 21 -2.98 -15.72 15.50
CA ASP A 21 -2.71 -16.31 14.20
C ASP A 21 -3.54 -15.58 13.14
N ILE A 22 -2.95 -15.27 11.98
CA ILE A 22 -3.61 -14.56 10.88
C ILE A 22 -3.49 -15.41 9.62
N LEU A 23 -4.62 -15.80 9.06
CA LEU A 23 -4.69 -16.50 7.78
C LEU A 23 -5.04 -15.53 6.66
N ILE A 24 -4.18 -15.48 5.65
CA ILE A 24 -4.34 -14.62 4.47
C ILE A 24 -4.57 -15.53 3.26
N GLY A 25 -5.68 -15.31 2.56
CA GLY A 25 -6.01 -15.99 1.31
C GLY A 25 -6.19 -14.98 0.20
N GLU A 26 -5.57 -15.23 -0.93
CA GLU A 26 -5.55 -14.32 -2.07
C GLU A 26 -5.01 -12.94 -1.65
N ASP A 27 -5.86 -11.93 -1.57
CA ASP A 27 -5.53 -10.55 -1.23
C ASP A 27 -6.16 -10.08 0.10
N ARG A 28 -6.71 -10.99 0.93
CA ARG A 28 -7.49 -10.66 2.12
C ARG A 28 -7.12 -11.51 3.33
N ILE A 29 -7.27 -10.91 4.52
CA ILE A 29 -7.30 -11.65 5.76
C ILE A 29 -8.61 -12.44 5.80
N THR A 30 -8.52 -13.77 5.81
CA THR A 30 -9.68 -14.68 5.82
C THR A 30 -10.04 -15.13 7.22
N LYS A 31 -9.05 -15.17 8.14
CA LYS A 31 -9.28 -15.55 9.53
C LYS A 31 -8.25 -14.91 10.46
N ILE A 32 -8.71 -14.46 11.60
CA ILE A 32 -7.89 -14.08 12.77
C ILE A 32 -8.36 -14.94 13.93
N ALA A 33 -7.42 -15.57 14.63
CA ALA A 33 -7.73 -16.45 15.74
C ALA A 33 -6.70 -16.31 16.87
N GLU A 34 -6.94 -16.92 18.02
CA GLU A 34 -5.94 -17.00 19.08
C GLU A 34 -4.69 -17.75 18.62
N ALA A 35 -3.53 -17.33 19.11
CA ALA A 35 -2.25 -17.92 18.72
C ALA A 35 -2.24 -19.45 18.95
N GLY A 36 -1.75 -20.18 17.95
CA GLY A 36 -1.66 -21.63 17.99
C GLY A 36 -2.97 -22.39 17.73
N THR A 37 -4.06 -21.68 17.38
CA THR A 37 -5.36 -22.34 17.16
C THR A 37 -5.66 -22.65 15.69
N ILE A 38 -4.95 -22.06 14.75
CA ILE A 38 -5.09 -22.40 13.33
C ILE A 38 -4.21 -23.59 13.00
N ASP A 39 -4.83 -24.75 12.77
CA ASP A 39 -4.12 -25.96 12.33
C ASP A 39 -3.80 -25.89 10.83
N PRO A 40 -2.52 -25.83 10.43
CA PRO A 40 -2.11 -25.80 9.02
C PRO A 40 -2.65 -27.00 8.21
N ALA A 41 -2.78 -28.17 8.85
CA ALA A 41 -3.26 -29.37 8.16
C ALA A 41 -4.75 -29.30 7.81
N GLN A 42 -5.55 -28.52 8.53
CA GLN A 42 -6.95 -28.27 8.18
C GLN A 42 -7.06 -27.25 7.06
N VAL A 43 -6.23 -26.20 7.07
CA VAL A 43 -6.20 -25.18 6.03
C VAL A 43 -5.89 -25.78 4.65
N THR A 44 -4.90 -26.67 4.57
CA THR A 44 -4.50 -27.33 3.31
C THR A 44 -5.51 -28.36 2.81
N LYS A 45 -6.35 -28.93 3.68
CA LYS A 45 -7.42 -29.87 3.26
C LYS A 45 -8.60 -29.17 2.59
N GLU A 46 -8.84 -27.92 2.93
CA GLU A 46 -9.97 -27.14 2.42
C GLU A 46 -9.66 -26.45 1.09
N LYS A 47 -8.38 -26.24 0.78
CA LYS A 47 -7.94 -25.61 -0.47
C LYS A 47 -6.65 -26.29 -0.95
N GLU A 48 -6.61 -26.64 -2.25
CA GLU A 48 -5.45 -27.22 -2.91
C GLU A 48 -4.28 -26.23 -3.09
N ASP A 49 -4.39 -25.02 -2.58
CA ASP A 49 -3.38 -23.98 -2.69
C ASP A 49 -2.19 -24.22 -1.76
N GLU A 50 -1.00 -23.88 -2.23
CA GLU A 50 0.22 -23.92 -1.42
C GLU A 50 0.10 -22.99 -0.20
N LEU A 51 0.25 -23.57 1.01
CA LEU A 51 0.25 -22.83 2.27
C LEU A 51 1.68 -22.47 2.68
N ARG A 52 1.98 -21.16 2.69
CA ARG A 52 3.22 -20.64 3.28
C ARG A 52 2.99 -20.30 4.74
N ILE A 53 3.79 -20.87 5.64
CA ILE A 53 3.72 -20.59 7.08
C ILE A 53 4.85 -19.64 7.45
N LEU A 54 4.49 -18.56 8.15
CA LEU A 54 5.42 -17.61 8.75
C LEU A 54 5.28 -17.66 10.26
N ASN A 55 6.28 -18.19 10.96
CA ASN A 55 6.33 -18.04 12.42
C ASN A 55 6.77 -16.61 12.76
N ALA A 56 5.88 -15.87 13.39
CA ALA A 56 6.04 -14.46 13.75
C ALA A 56 6.16 -14.28 15.28
N ASP A 57 6.64 -15.30 15.99
CA ASP A 57 6.91 -15.19 17.42
C ASP A 57 7.88 -14.04 17.71
N GLY A 58 7.51 -13.16 18.63
CA GLY A 58 8.26 -11.93 18.95
C GLY A 58 8.09 -10.78 17.94
N LEU A 59 7.36 -10.98 16.83
CA LEU A 59 7.08 -9.95 15.85
C LEU A 59 5.70 -9.31 16.06
N ILE A 60 5.56 -8.08 15.55
CA ILE A 60 4.31 -7.33 15.59
C ILE A 60 3.65 -7.39 14.21
N ALA A 61 2.36 -7.71 14.19
CA ALA A 61 1.49 -7.51 13.03
C ALA A 61 0.57 -6.31 13.29
N ALA A 62 0.59 -5.33 12.41
CA ALA A 62 -0.24 -4.13 12.49
C ALA A 62 -0.74 -3.74 11.10
N PRO A 63 -1.78 -2.89 10.99
CA PRO A 63 -2.12 -2.27 9.72
C PRO A 63 -0.91 -1.56 9.13
N GLY A 64 -0.76 -1.64 7.79
CA GLY A 64 0.32 -0.96 7.09
C GLY A 64 0.26 0.55 7.27
N LEU A 65 1.41 1.19 7.33
CA LEU A 65 1.51 2.65 7.45
C LEU A 65 1.07 3.33 6.16
N VAL A 66 0.48 4.51 6.30
CA VAL A 66 0.08 5.37 5.18
C VAL A 66 0.88 6.67 5.24
N ASP A 67 1.67 6.94 4.19
CA ASP A 67 2.37 8.22 4.03
C ASP A 67 1.58 9.09 3.06
N THR A 68 0.97 10.15 3.59
CA THR A 68 0.12 11.06 2.82
C THR A 68 0.87 12.22 2.17
N HIS A 69 2.19 12.28 2.27
CA HIS A 69 2.99 13.37 1.72
C HIS A 69 4.40 12.93 1.36
N VAL A 70 4.59 12.34 0.18
CA VAL A 70 5.89 11.83 -0.25
C VAL A 70 6.26 12.33 -1.66
N HIS A 71 7.56 12.42 -1.93
CA HIS A 71 8.11 12.91 -3.19
C HIS A 71 8.99 11.84 -3.83
N PHE A 72 8.45 11.01 -4.74
CA PHE A 72 9.25 10.06 -5.51
C PHE A 72 9.92 10.68 -6.75
N ARG A 73 9.69 11.97 -7.01
CA ARG A 73 10.40 12.74 -8.04
C ARG A 73 10.18 12.30 -9.48
N ASP A 74 9.29 11.40 -9.73
CA ASP A 74 8.97 10.78 -10.99
C ASP A 74 7.53 11.14 -11.40
N PRO A 75 7.35 11.75 -12.58
CA PRO A 75 8.33 12.01 -13.64
C PRO A 75 9.26 13.21 -13.40
N GLY A 76 10.41 13.20 -14.10
CA GLY A 76 11.25 14.35 -14.35
C GLY A 76 12.49 14.53 -13.47
N ALA A 77 12.65 13.73 -12.41
CA ALA A 77 13.86 13.72 -11.60
C ALA A 77 14.17 12.30 -11.07
N GLU A 78 13.95 11.29 -11.91
CA GLU A 78 14.10 9.86 -11.62
C GLU A 78 15.51 9.50 -11.19
N TYR A 79 16.50 10.33 -11.51
CA TYR A 79 17.88 10.16 -11.02
C TYR A 79 18.02 10.36 -9.50
N LYS A 80 17.03 10.97 -8.85
CA LYS A 80 16.98 11.13 -7.39
C LYS A 80 16.20 9.99 -6.74
N GLU A 81 15.04 9.69 -7.28
CA GLU A 81 14.14 8.62 -6.88
C GLU A 81 13.09 8.42 -7.96
N ASP A 82 12.66 7.19 -8.18
CA ASP A 82 11.53 6.87 -9.05
C ASP A 82 10.41 6.16 -8.27
N ILE A 83 9.24 6.00 -8.90
CA ILE A 83 8.07 5.39 -8.26
C ILE A 83 8.35 3.94 -7.85
N LEU A 84 9.12 3.18 -8.63
CA LEU A 84 9.35 1.76 -8.35
C LEU A 84 10.29 1.58 -7.16
N THR A 85 11.42 2.31 -7.17
CA THR A 85 12.43 2.23 -6.09
C THR A 85 11.94 2.87 -4.81
N GLY A 86 11.22 3.99 -4.90
CA GLY A 86 10.57 4.63 -3.78
C GLY A 86 9.52 3.75 -3.12
N ALA A 87 8.72 3.03 -3.91
CA ALA A 87 7.75 2.07 -3.39
C ALA A 87 8.42 0.89 -2.67
N VAL A 88 9.54 0.38 -3.18
CA VAL A 88 10.31 -0.67 -2.49
C VAL A 88 10.85 -0.17 -1.16
N SER A 89 11.39 1.05 -1.12
CA SER A 89 11.87 1.69 0.12
C SER A 89 10.74 1.88 1.13
N ALA A 90 9.58 2.37 0.68
CA ALA A 90 8.38 2.54 1.51
C ALA A 90 7.92 1.19 2.11
N ALA A 91 7.81 0.15 1.27
CA ALA A 91 7.44 -1.20 1.72
C ALA A 91 8.40 -1.77 2.75
N ALA A 92 9.72 -1.55 2.58
CA ALA A 92 10.73 -1.99 3.54
C ALA A 92 10.57 -1.30 4.91
N GLY A 93 10.01 -0.08 4.94
CA GLY A 93 9.65 0.66 6.15
C GLY A 93 8.27 0.32 6.73
N GLY A 94 7.52 -0.61 6.11
CA GLY A 94 6.16 -0.97 6.54
C GLY A 94 5.06 -0.02 6.03
N VAL A 95 5.39 0.88 5.10
CA VAL A 95 4.42 1.75 4.44
C VAL A 95 3.77 0.97 3.30
N THR A 96 2.45 0.84 3.33
CA THR A 96 1.66 0.09 2.33
C THR A 96 0.85 0.99 1.41
N SER A 97 0.77 2.27 1.71
CA SER A 97 0.08 3.27 0.88
C SER A 97 0.81 4.60 0.92
N VAL A 98 0.97 5.24 -0.22
CA VAL A 98 1.60 6.55 -0.34
C VAL A 98 0.75 7.49 -1.17
N VAL A 99 0.81 8.79 -0.86
CA VAL A 99 0.25 9.85 -1.68
C VAL A 99 1.38 10.75 -2.18
N LEU A 100 1.63 10.69 -3.48
CA LEU A 100 2.67 11.47 -4.13
C LEU A 100 2.23 12.93 -4.30
N MET A 101 3.18 13.83 -4.12
CA MET A 101 2.93 15.25 -4.38
C MET A 101 3.05 15.57 -5.87
N ALA A 102 2.18 16.45 -6.34
CA ALA A 102 2.03 16.81 -7.75
C ALA A 102 3.17 17.66 -8.35
N ASN A 103 4.20 17.98 -7.58
CA ASN A 103 5.31 18.86 -7.97
C ASN A 103 6.43 18.14 -8.75
N THR A 104 6.03 17.33 -9.68
CA THR A 104 6.88 16.60 -10.64
C THR A 104 7.21 17.48 -11.88
N ASN A 105 7.93 16.96 -12.85
CA ASN A 105 8.18 17.64 -14.11
C ASN A 105 8.01 16.65 -15.30
N PRO A 106 6.89 16.72 -16.05
CA PRO A 106 5.80 17.69 -15.90
C PRO A 106 5.05 17.54 -14.56
N HIS A 107 4.34 18.61 -14.15
CA HIS A 107 3.46 18.56 -13.00
C HIS A 107 2.28 17.60 -13.22
N VAL A 108 1.72 17.03 -12.13
CA VAL A 108 0.49 16.24 -12.22
C VAL A 108 -0.69 17.23 -12.31
N ASP A 109 -0.87 17.79 -13.48
CA ASP A 109 -1.92 18.78 -13.80
C ASP A 109 -2.65 18.44 -15.12
N GLN A 110 -2.31 17.32 -15.72
CA GLN A 110 -2.94 16.80 -16.94
C GLN A 110 -3.15 15.29 -16.83
N GLU A 111 -4.11 14.78 -17.58
CA GLU A 111 -4.51 13.37 -17.56
C GLU A 111 -3.34 12.43 -17.92
N GLU A 112 -2.50 12.83 -18.87
CA GLU A 112 -1.36 12.02 -19.30
C GLU A 112 -0.36 11.81 -18.17
N THR A 113 -0.04 12.87 -17.40
CA THR A 113 0.89 12.78 -16.27
C THR A 113 0.25 11.99 -15.11
N LEU A 114 -1.04 12.19 -14.85
CA LEU A 114 -1.78 11.43 -13.85
C LEU A 114 -1.79 9.95 -14.20
N SER A 115 -2.16 9.59 -15.42
CA SER A 115 -2.20 8.20 -15.90
C SER A 115 -0.83 7.54 -15.81
N TYR A 116 0.24 8.24 -16.22
CA TYR A 116 1.61 7.75 -16.08
C TYR A 116 1.95 7.35 -14.64
N VAL A 117 1.65 8.24 -13.67
CA VAL A 117 1.95 7.98 -12.25
C VAL A 117 1.15 6.78 -11.73
N LEU A 118 -0.15 6.72 -12.03
CA LEU A 118 -1.02 5.64 -11.57
C LEU A 118 -0.66 4.30 -12.21
N GLU A 119 -0.38 4.26 -13.52
CA GLU A 119 0.03 3.04 -14.22
C GLU A 119 1.39 2.51 -13.74
N LYS A 120 2.34 3.42 -13.45
CA LYS A 120 3.63 3.04 -12.88
C LYS A 120 3.49 2.58 -11.43
N GLY A 121 2.64 3.27 -10.66
CA GLY A 121 2.29 2.90 -9.29
C GLY A 121 1.61 1.53 -9.20
N ALA A 122 0.74 1.18 -10.13
CA ALA A 122 0.07 -0.12 -10.18
C ALA A 122 1.03 -1.32 -10.38
N LYS A 123 2.28 -1.06 -10.80
CA LYS A 123 3.31 -2.09 -10.95
C LYS A 123 4.12 -2.31 -9.66
N THR A 124 3.84 -1.55 -8.60
CA THR A 124 4.51 -1.66 -7.31
C THR A 124 3.79 -2.65 -6.39
N GLY A 125 4.41 -3.01 -5.28
CA GLY A 125 3.80 -3.87 -4.24
C GLY A 125 2.99 -3.11 -3.19
N ILE A 126 2.81 -1.78 -3.34
CA ILE A 126 2.04 -0.93 -2.42
C ILE A 126 1.00 -0.11 -3.18
N HIS A 127 0.07 0.52 -2.47
CA HIS A 127 -0.88 1.44 -3.08
C HIS A 127 -0.23 2.80 -3.31
N VAL A 128 -0.16 3.22 -4.56
CA VAL A 128 0.39 4.52 -4.95
C VAL A 128 -0.75 5.42 -5.44
N TYR A 129 -1.00 6.47 -4.70
CA TYR A 129 -1.93 7.54 -5.05
C TYR A 129 -1.12 8.80 -5.38
N THR A 130 -1.74 9.79 -5.98
CA THR A 130 -1.12 11.09 -6.22
C THR A 130 -2.11 12.23 -6.04
N CYS A 131 -1.63 13.36 -5.56
CA CYS A 131 -2.36 14.61 -5.69
C CYS A 131 -2.28 15.09 -7.15
N ALA A 132 -3.32 15.78 -7.61
CA ALA A 132 -3.27 16.57 -8.82
C ALA A 132 -3.30 18.07 -8.49
N ASN A 133 -2.67 18.89 -9.32
CA ASN A 133 -2.77 20.33 -9.17
C ASN A 133 -4.17 20.80 -9.55
N VAL A 134 -4.74 21.72 -8.76
CA VAL A 134 -6.04 22.35 -9.05
C VAL A 134 -5.93 23.28 -10.26
N THR A 135 -4.73 23.82 -10.53
CA THR A 135 -4.45 24.70 -11.67
C THR A 135 -3.44 24.04 -12.61
N MET A 136 -3.49 24.39 -13.89
CA MET A 136 -2.46 23.99 -14.84
C MET A 136 -1.15 24.71 -14.52
N ALA A 137 -0.16 23.96 -14.04
CA ALA A 137 1.07 24.43 -13.40
C ALA A 137 0.84 25.29 -12.14
N VAL A 138 1.84 25.35 -11.24
CA VAL A 138 1.73 26.03 -9.95
C VAL A 138 1.45 27.54 -10.07
N SER A 139 1.68 28.14 -11.24
CA SER A 139 1.57 29.57 -11.49
C SER A 139 0.47 29.99 -12.49
N TYR A 140 -0.33 29.07 -13.00
CA TYR A 140 -1.40 29.39 -13.93
C TYR A 140 -2.77 29.43 -13.27
N THR A 141 -3.59 30.42 -13.66
CA THR A 141 -4.90 30.73 -13.07
C THR A 141 -6.07 29.92 -13.65
N HIS A 142 -5.83 28.96 -14.55
CA HIS A 142 -6.89 28.10 -15.08
C HIS A 142 -7.19 26.96 -14.09
N LEU A 143 -8.38 27.01 -13.51
CA LEU A 143 -8.94 25.90 -12.74
C LEU A 143 -9.32 24.76 -13.69
N ARG A 144 -8.99 23.54 -13.32
CA ARG A 144 -9.52 22.32 -13.96
C ARG A 144 -10.97 22.13 -13.51
N ALA A 145 -11.90 22.78 -14.20
CA ALA A 145 -13.30 22.83 -13.77
C ALA A 145 -14.08 21.52 -13.95
N HIS A 146 -13.53 20.51 -14.63
CA HIS A 146 -14.26 19.29 -15.01
C HIS A 146 -13.68 17.96 -14.50
N GLU A 147 -12.56 17.95 -13.81
CA GLU A 147 -11.89 16.69 -13.41
C GLU A 147 -11.98 16.38 -11.91
N THR A 148 -12.52 17.27 -11.11
CA THR A 148 -12.62 17.07 -9.64
C THR A 148 -13.65 16.04 -9.24
N ASP A 149 -14.60 15.70 -10.10
CA ASP A 149 -15.71 14.78 -9.76
C ASP A 149 -15.38 13.29 -10.06
N GLN A 150 -14.25 12.99 -10.74
CA GLN A 150 -13.91 11.62 -11.12
C GLN A 150 -12.85 10.96 -10.22
N TYR A 151 -12.20 11.72 -9.32
CA TYR A 151 -11.05 11.22 -8.54
C TYR A 151 -11.12 11.54 -7.04
N LEU A 152 -12.33 11.86 -6.52
CA LEU A 152 -12.61 11.96 -5.08
C LEU A 152 -13.34 10.72 -4.59
#